data_e29fd0c5872f374ef5bcbc265a0d5d57
#
_entry.id   e29fd0c5872f374ef5bcbc265a0d5d57
#
_cell.length_a   1.000
_cell.length_b   1.000
_cell.length_c   1.000
_cell.angle_alpha   90.00
_cell.angle_beta   90.00
_cell.angle_gamma   90.00
#
_symmetry.space_group_name_H-M   'P 1'
#
loop_
_entity.id
_entity.type
_entity.pdbx_description
1 polymer ?
#
loop_
_entity_poly.entity_id
_entity_poly.type
_entity_poly.pdbx_seq_one_letter_code
_entity_poly.pdbx_strand_id
1 'polypeptide(L)'
;MFRAEARGLAWLAEAQAVRVPAVVAADERFLILELVRPGRPSPTFDEDLGRALAALHQAGPPTFGLDHDNFIGRLSQSNRTANTWLDFYRDERLTPQIRQASAAGRVSPDMRRAFERLLDRLGALVGPPEPPARLHGDLWGGNLMCDERGNPCLIDPAVYGGHREMDLAMMRLFGGFSERTFSAYAEAYPLPTGHAARVALYQLYPLLVHVNLFGGSYAASVEATLTSLV
;
A
#
# COMPACT_ATOMS: atom_id res chain seq x y z
N MET A 1 9.44 14.40 6.89
CA MET A 1 8.65 13.21 7.22
C MET A 1 7.31 13.60 7.87
N PHE A 2 7.25 14.15 9.06
CA PHE A 2 6.00 14.48 9.80
C PHE A 2 4.97 15.32 9.04
N ARG A 3 5.40 16.36 8.31
CA ARG A 3 4.48 17.13 7.45
C ARG A 3 3.86 16.29 6.33
N ALA A 4 4.62 15.34 5.76
CA ALA A 4 4.10 14.46 4.71
C ALA A 4 3.07 13.49 5.28
N GLU A 5 3.31 12.94 6.47
CA GLU A 5 2.36 12.07 7.18
C GLU A 5 1.08 12.83 7.56
N ALA A 6 1.21 14.05 8.09
CA ALA A 6 0.06 14.91 8.38
C ALA A 6 -0.80 15.17 7.13
N ARG A 7 -0.17 15.44 5.98
CA ARG A 7 -0.87 15.59 4.69
C ARG A 7 -1.54 14.29 4.24
N GLY A 8 -0.86 13.16 4.46
CA GLY A 8 -1.40 11.84 4.14
C GLY A 8 -2.65 11.50 4.95
N LEU A 9 -2.63 11.74 6.27
CA LEU A 9 -3.80 11.57 7.13
C LEU A 9 -4.96 12.49 6.73
N ALA A 10 -4.68 13.76 6.44
CA ALA A 10 -5.69 14.70 5.96
C ALA A 10 -6.30 14.22 4.63
N TRP A 11 -5.46 13.75 3.70
CA TRP A 11 -5.92 13.25 2.40
C TRP A 11 -6.80 11.99 2.54
N LEU A 12 -6.48 11.06 3.45
CA LEU A 12 -7.36 9.92 3.73
C LEU A 12 -8.69 10.36 4.35
N ALA A 13 -8.66 11.34 5.28
CA ALA A 13 -9.85 11.85 5.94
C ALA A 13 -10.85 12.51 4.99
N GLU A 14 -10.38 13.14 3.89
CA GLU A 14 -11.24 13.75 2.86
C GLU A 14 -12.25 12.77 2.26
N ALA A 15 -11.91 11.49 2.19
CA ALA A 15 -12.81 10.46 1.67
C ALA A 15 -14.00 10.18 2.59
N GLN A 16 -13.93 10.54 3.87
CA GLN A 16 -14.94 10.25 4.89
C GLN A 16 -15.35 8.76 4.94
N ALA A 17 -14.45 7.86 4.53
CA ALA A 17 -14.75 6.45 4.36
C ALA A 17 -14.29 5.61 5.57
N VAL A 18 -13.11 5.90 6.11
CA VAL A 18 -12.53 5.21 7.27
C VAL A 18 -12.01 6.23 8.27
N ARG A 19 -12.09 5.91 9.55
CA ARG A 19 -11.52 6.77 10.59
C ARG A 19 -10.00 6.79 10.46
N VAL A 20 -9.43 7.98 10.57
CA VAL A 20 -8.01 8.25 10.80
C VAL A 20 -7.89 9.25 11.95
N PRO A 21 -6.79 9.29 12.72
CA PRO A 21 -6.64 10.28 13.77
C PRO A 21 -6.56 11.69 13.19
N ALA A 22 -7.22 12.64 13.84
CA ALA A 22 -7.14 14.05 13.47
C ALA A 22 -5.72 14.58 13.73
N VAL A 23 -5.20 15.37 12.78
CA VAL A 23 -3.92 16.08 12.95
C VAL A 23 -4.17 17.34 13.79
N VAL A 24 -3.57 17.40 14.97
CA VAL A 24 -3.66 18.55 15.87
C VAL A 24 -2.61 19.61 15.50
N ALA A 25 -1.36 19.18 15.27
CA ALA A 25 -0.28 20.04 14.83
C ALA A 25 0.83 19.21 14.16
N ALA A 26 1.54 19.82 13.20
CA ALA A 26 2.70 19.19 12.56
C ALA A 26 3.72 20.24 12.14
N ASP A 27 5.00 19.94 12.31
CA ASP A 27 6.11 20.70 11.71
C ASP A 27 7.19 19.72 11.17
N GLU A 28 8.41 20.18 11.01
CA GLU A 28 9.52 19.34 10.51
C GLU A 28 10.03 18.35 11.57
N ARG A 29 9.77 18.59 12.85
CA ARG A 29 10.35 17.89 14.00
C ARG A 29 9.35 17.07 14.77
N PHE A 30 8.03 17.31 14.62
CA PHE A 30 6.99 16.59 15.34
C PHE A 30 5.67 16.50 14.55
N LEU A 31 4.87 15.53 14.93
CA LEU A 31 3.48 15.35 14.56
C LEU A 31 2.67 15.06 15.83
N ILE A 32 1.64 15.85 16.07
CA ILE A 32 0.70 15.68 17.19
C ILE A 32 -0.63 15.25 16.59
N LEU A 33 -1.08 14.08 16.98
CA LEU A 33 -2.32 13.48 16.54
C LEU A 33 -3.34 13.42 17.69
N GLU A 34 -4.60 13.30 17.34
CA GLU A 34 -5.65 12.86 18.22
C GLU A 34 -5.23 11.54 18.90
N LEU A 35 -5.44 11.46 20.22
CA LEU A 35 -5.25 10.20 20.93
C LEU A 35 -6.41 9.25 20.63
N VAL A 36 -6.17 8.26 19.78
CA VAL A 36 -7.11 7.16 19.57
C VAL A 36 -6.97 6.18 20.74
N ARG A 37 -7.99 6.14 21.60
CA ARG A 37 -8.00 5.20 22.71
C ARG A 37 -8.37 3.81 22.22
N PRO A 38 -7.60 2.76 22.57
CA PRO A 38 -7.92 1.42 22.12
C PRO A 38 -9.19 0.90 22.79
N GLY A 39 -10.01 0.21 22.02
CA GLY A 39 -11.23 -0.46 22.45
C GLY A 39 -11.27 -1.94 22.12
N ARG A 40 -12.42 -2.56 22.30
CA ARG A 40 -12.66 -3.93 21.87
C ARG A 40 -13.40 -3.88 20.52
N PRO A 41 -12.99 -4.70 19.53
CA PRO A 41 -13.66 -4.75 18.25
C PRO A 41 -15.16 -5.02 18.40
N SER A 42 -15.98 -4.27 17.64
CA SER A 42 -17.41 -4.55 17.50
C SER A 42 -17.61 -5.92 16.82
N PRO A 43 -18.79 -6.53 16.93
CA PRO A 43 -19.10 -7.78 16.23
C PRO A 43 -18.98 -7.68 14.70
N THR A 44 -19.06 -6.47 14.13
CA THR A 44 -18.98 -6.18 12.69
C THR A 44 -17.69 -5.49 12.28
N PHE A 45 -16.68 -5.43 13.18
CA PHE A 45 -15.41 -4.70 12.95
C PHE A 45 -14.74 -5.05 11.63
N ASP A 46 -14.65 -6.34 11.32
CA ASP A 46 -13.99 -6.82 10.11
C ASP A 46 -14.77 -6.44 8.85
N GLU A 47 -16.09 -6.59 8.88
CA GLU A 47 -16.96 -6.22 7.76
C GLU A 47 -17.00 -4.69 7.56
N ASP A 48 -17.02 -3.95 8.66
CA ASP A 48 -17.02 -2.48 8.61
C ASP A 48 -15.70 -1.97 8.03
N LEU A 49 -14.57 -2.58 8.40
CA LEU A 49 -13.27 -2.29 7.79
C LEU A 49 -13.28 -2.59 6.28
N GLY A 50 -13.78 -3.76 5.87
CA GLY A 50 -13.85 -4.15 4.46
C GLY A 50 -14.66 -3.17 3.62
N ARG A 51 -15.84 -2.77 4.09
CA ARG A 51 -16.71 -1.78 3.42
C ARG A 51 -16.09 -0.39 3.41
N ALA A 52 -15.50 0.04 4.53
CA ALA A 52 -14.82 1.32 4.65
C ALA A 52 -13.62 1.43 3.69
N LEU A 53 -12.83 0.36 3.59
CA LEU A 53 -11.69 0.30 2.65
C LEU A 53 -12.17 0.33 1.19
N ALA A 54 -13.26 -0.37 0.85
CA ALA A 54 -13.86 -0.30 -0.48
C ALA A 54 -14.31 1.13 -0.82
N ALA A 55 -14.97 1.83 0.11
CA ALA A 55 -15.38 3.22 -0.07
C ALA A 55 -14.17 4.17 -0.20
N LEU A 56 -13.11 3.95 0.59
CA LEU A 56 -11.86 4.71 0.49
C LEU A 56 -11.23 4.57 -0.90
N HIS A 57 -11.13 3.36 -1.41
CA HIS A 57 -10.55 3.08 -2.72
C HIS A 57 -11.40 3.67 -3.86
N GLN A 58 -12.73 3.67 -3.74
CA GLN A 58 -13.64 4.29 -4.71
C GLN A 58 -13.56 5.82 -4.73
N ALA A 59 -13.18 6.45 -3.62
CA ALA A 59 -12.92 7.89 -3.52
C ALA A 59 -11.53 8.29 -4.05
N GLY A 60 -11.09 7.66 -5.14
CA GLY A 60 -9.76 7.84 -5.72
C GLY A 60 -9.53 9.22 -6.35
N PRO A 61 -8.26 9.61 -6.53
CA PRO A 61 -7.88 10.83 -7.23
C PRO A 61 -7.99 10.64 -8.76
N PRO A 62 -7.88 11.74 -9.56
CA PRO A 62 -7.99 11.66 -11.01
C PRO A 62 -6.81 10.98 -11.71
N THR A 63 -5.65 10.88 -11.06
CA THR A 63 -4.41 10.32 -11.62
C THR A 63 -3.73 9.37 -10.64
N PHE A 64 -2.90 8.45 -11.14
CA PHE A 64 -1.98 7.69 -10.30
C PHE A 64 -0.89 8.62 -9.76
N GLY A 65 -0.46 8.39 -8.52
CA GLY A 65 0.50 9.24 -7.83
C GLY A 65 -0.13 10.24 -6.85
N LEU A 66 0.60 11.28 -6.52
CA LEU A 66 0.16 12.32 -5.59
C LEU A 66 0.82 13.66 -6.00
N ASP A 67 0.29 14.78 -5.54
CA ASP A 67 0.81 16.12 -5.80
C ASP A 67 2.15 16.41 -5.09
N HIS A 68 2.62 15.51 -4.25
CA HIS A 68 3.87 15.60 -3.53
C HIS A 68 4.48 14.23 -3.22
N ASP A 69 5.79 14.20 -3.04
CA ASP A 69 6.50 13.03 -2.54
C ASP A 69 6.29 12.87 -1.03
N ASN A 70 6.35 11.62 -0.57
CA ASN A 70 6.21 11.28 0.84
C ASN A 70 7.24 10.21 1.25
N PHE A 71 6.89 9.37 2.22
CA PHE A 71 7.78 8.34 2.75
C PHE A 71 7.05 7.01 2.93
N ILE A 72 7.80 5.92 2.77
CA ILE A 72 7.43 4.58 3.21
C ILE A 72 8.48 4.12 4.24
N GLY A 73 8.10 4.08 5.52
CA GLY A 73 9.06 4.05 6.60
C GLY A 73 10.01 5.25 6.50
N ARG A 74 11.34 4.99 6.45
CA ARG A 74 12.36 6.06 6.27
C ARG A 74 12.77 6.30 4.82
N LEU A 75 12.23 5.58 3.86
CA LEU A 75 12.57 5.73 2.45
C LEU A 75 11.72 6.82 1.80
N SER A 76 12.35 7.68 1.02
CA SER A 76 11.61 8.62 0.17
C SER A 76 10.80 7.85 -0.87
N GLN A 77 9.55 8.23 -1.03
CA GLN A 77 8.60 7.66 -1.98
C GLN A 77 8.19 8.73 -2.99
N SER A 78 8.68 8.59 -4.22
CA SER A 78 8.28 9.47 -5.32
C SER A 78 6.85 9.18 -5.73
N ASN A 79 6.08 10.25 -5.98
CA ASN A 79 4.68 10.18 -6.33
C ASN A 79 4.37 10.96 -7.61
N ARG A 80 5.35 11.12 -8.51
CA ARG A 80 5.09 11.77 -9.81
C ARG A 80 3.89 11.14 -10.48
N THR A 81 2.97 11.96 -10.90
CA THR A 81 1.71 11.49 -11.48
C THR A 81 1.93 10.80 -12.83
N ALA A 82 1.14 9.77 -13.07
CA ALA A 82 1.10 9.04 -14.34
C ALA A 82 -0.35 8.80 -14.79
N ASN A 83 -0.53 8.66 -16.09
CA ASN A 83 -1.86 8.41 -16.68
C ASN A 83 -2.25 6.93 -16.63
N THR A 84 -1.27 6.02 -16.50
CA THR A 84 -1.52 4.58 -16.42
C THR A 84 -0.92 4.00 -15.15
N TRP A 85 -1.59 2.96 -14.62
CA TRP A 85 -1.05 2.19 -13.50
C TRP A 85 0.26 1.50 -13.87
N LEU A 86 0.36 0.96 -15.07
CA LEU A 86 1.57 0.30 -15.55
C LEU A 86 2.81 1.20 -15.43
N ASP A 87 2.71 2.43 -15.96
CA ASP A 87 3.83 3.38 -15.93
C ASP A 87 4.16 3.79 -14.49
N PHE A 88 3.13 4.12 -13.69
CA PHE A 88 3.35 4.50 -12.29
C PHE A 88 3.99 3.36 -11.49
N TYR A 89 3.47 2.14 -11.60
CA TYR A 89 3.98 1.00 -10.85
C TYR A 89 5.42 0.64 -11.24
N ARG A 90 5.72 0.66 -12.54
CA ARG A 90 7.07 0.44 -13.06
C ARG A 90 8.06 1.52 -12.57
N ASP A 91 7.72 2.80 -12.79
CA ASP A 91 8.67 3.90 -12.70
C ASP A 91 8.77 4.52 -11.31
N GLU A 92 7.67 4.53 -10.54
CA GLU A 92 7.63 5.16 -9.22
C GLU A 92 7.63 4.13 -8.07
N ARG A 93 7.40 2.84 -8.35
CA ARG A 93 7.39 1.80 -7.31
C ARG A 93 8.48 0.76 -7.50
N LEU A 94 8.47 0.00 -8.58
CA LEU A 94 9.39 -1.13 -8.74
C LEU A 94 10.82 -0.68 -9.05
N THR A 95 11.02 0.15 -10.07
CA THR A 95 12.35 0.55 -10.55
C THR A 95 13.17 1.31 -9.52
N PRO A 96 12.65 2.28 -8.76
CA PRO A 96 13.42 2.95 -7.71
C PRO A 96 13.89 1.99 -6.62
N GLN A 97 13.04 1.07 -6.19
CA GLN A 97 13.37 0.14 -5.11
C GLN A 97 14.44 -0.87 -5.52
N ILE A 98 14.34 -1.46 -6.72
CA ILE A 98 15.37 -2.40 -7.19
C ILE A 98 16.72 -1.70 -7.44
N ARG A 99 16.70 -0.46 -7.93
CA ARG A 99 17.92 0.34 -8.11
C ARG A 99 18.61 0.61 -6.77
N GLN A 100 17.85 1.01 -5.76
CA GLN A 100 18.37 1.26 -4.42
C GLN A 100 18.94 -0.03 -3.80
N ALA A 101 18.22 -1.14 -3.88
CA ALA A 101 18.67 -2.44 -3.40
C ALA A 101 19.96 -2.90 -4.13
N SER A 102 20.04 -2.66 -5.44
CA SER A 102 21.23 -2.98 -6.26
C SER A 102 22.44 -2.14 -5.85
N ALA A 103 22.25 -0.83 -5.64
CA ALA A 103 23.32 0.06 -5.17
C ALA A 103 23.84 -0.33 -3.78
N ALA A 104 22.98 -0.91 -2.94
CA ALA A 104 23.33 -1.45 -1.61
C ALA A 104 23.92 -2.87 -1.65
N GLY A 105 24.13 -3.47 -2.84
CA GLY A 105 24.66 -4.83 -2.99
C GLY A 105 23.70 -5.94 -2.53
N ARG A 106 22.38 -5.68 -2.51
CA ARG A 106 21.35 -6.60 -1.99
C ARG A 106 20.61 -7.37 -3.09
N VAL A 107 21.03 -7.20 -4.34
CA VAL A 107 20.40 -7.84 -5.52
C VAL A 107 21.39 -8.80 -6.15
N SER A 108 21.01 -10.08 -6.20
CA SER A 108 21.79 -11.12 -6.91
C SER A 108 21.73 -10.92 -8.43
N PRO A 109 22.67 -11.49 -9.21
CA PRO A 109 22.57 -11.48 -10.68
C PRO A 109 21.28 -12.19 -11.17
N ASP A 110 20.84 -13.24 -10.49
CA ASP A 110 19.60 -13.97 -10.83
C ASP A 110 18.37 -13.13 -10.56
N MET A 111 18.29 -12.49 -9.42
CA MET A 111 17.21 -11.53 -9.08
C MET A 111 17.12 -10.41 -10.13
N ARG A 112 18.26 -9.85 -10.55
CA ARG A 112 18.29 -8.80 -11.58
C ARG A 112 17.71 -9.29 -12.90
N ARG A 113 18.14 -10.46 -13.38
CA ARG A 113 17.62 -11.05 -14.61
C ARG A 113 16.12 -11.36 -14.53
N ALA A 114 15.67 -11.88 -13.39
CA ALA A 114 14.25 -12.14 -13.17
C ALA A 114 13.43 -10.83 -13.15
N PHE A 115 13.98 -9.76 -12.56
CA PHE A 115 13.32 -8.45 -12.55
C PHE A 115 13.24 -7.84 -13.96
N GLU A 116 14.26 -7.95 -14.78
CA GLU A 116 14.24 -7.49 -16.18
C GLU A 116 13.15 -8.23 -16.96
N ARG A 117 13.08 -9.58 -16.86
CA ARG A 117 11.99 -10.37 -17.48
C ARG A 117 10.60 -9.98 -16.97
N LEU A 118 10.48 -9.63 -15.68
CA LEU A 118 9.22 -9.13 -15.12
C LEU A 118 8.81 -7.82 -15.81
N LEU A 119 9.74 -6.88 -15.97
CA LEU A 119 9.43 -5.60 -16.61
C LEU A 119 8.94 -5.76 -18.06
N ASP A 120 9.55 -6.68 -18.82
CA ASP A 120 9.13 -6.99 -20.20
C ASP A 120 7.70 -7.54 -20.26
N ARG A 121 7.23 -8.20 -19.20
CA ARG A 121 5.90 -8.83 -19.13
C ARG A 121 4.90 -8.03 -18.29
N LEU A 122 5.33 -6.94 -17.65
CA LEU A 122 4.56 -6.23 -16.63
C LEU A 122 3.17 -5.81 -17.15
N GLY A 123 3.09 -5.35 -18.40
CA GLY A 123 1.84 -4.95 -19.01
C GLY A 123 0.79 -6.06 -19.09
N ALA A 124 1.22 -7.33 -19.21
CA ALA A 124 0.31 -8.47 -19.21
C ALA A 124 -0.06 -8.94 -17.79
N LEU A 125 0.71 -8.53 -16.78
CA LEU A 125 0.57 -9.00 -15.39
C LEU A 125 -0.24 -8.05 -14.50
N VAL A 126 -0.24 -6.75 -14.76
CA VAL A 126 -0.89 -5.72 -13.90
C VAL A 126 -2.43 -5.79 -13.91
N GLY A 127 -3.03 -6.61 -14.78
CA GLY A 127 -4.48 -6.75 -14.87
C GLY A 127 -5.16 -5.69 -15.75
N PRO A 128 -6.50 -5.67 -15.76
CA PRO A 128 -7.26 -4.72 -16.55
C PRO A 128 -7.09 -3.29 -16.01
N PRO A 129 -7.21 -2.26 -16.85
CA PRO A 129 -7.22 -0.88 -16.39
C PRO A 129 -8.36 -0.63 -15.39
N GLU A 130 -8.03 0.02 -14.29
CA GLU A 130 -8.98 0.53 -13.28
C GLU A 130 -8.67 2.01 -13.00
N PRO A 131 -9.67 2.78 -12.53
CA PRO A 131 -9.41 4.14 -12.07
C PRO A 131 -8.44 4.12 -10.87
N PRO A 132 -7.68 5.21 -10.65
CA PRO A 132 -6.84 5.33 -9.46
C PRO A 132 -7.67 5.21 -8.19
N ALA A 133 -7.23 4.38 -7.26
CA ALA A 133 -7.80 4.24 -5.92
C ALA A 133 -7.04 5.11 -4.92
N ARG A 134 -7.72 5.61 -3.88
CA ARG A 134 -7.10 6.28 -2.74
C ARG A 134 -6.52 5.22 -1.81
N LEU A 135 -5.19 5.05 -1.83
CA LEU A 135 -4.54 4.02 -1.04
C LEU A 135 -4.03 4.53 0.31
N HIS A 136 -4.08 3.66 1.30
CA HIS A 136 -3.32 3.81 2.53
C HIS A 136 -1.80 3.69 2.25
N GLY A 137 -1.41 2.76 1.40
CA GLY A 137 -0.06 2.58 0.89
C GLY A 137 0.91 1.80 1.80
N ASP A 138 0.56 1.65 3.09
CA ASP A 138 1.29 0.81 4.06
C ASP A 138 0.30 0.05 4.96
N LEU A 139 -0.67 -0.66 4.36
CA LEU A 139 -1.77 -1.28 5.07
C LEU A 139 -1.44 -2.71 5.55
N TRP A 140 -0.97 -2.80 6.78
CA TRP A 140 -0.76 -4.06 7.51
C TRP A 140 -1.36 -3.98 8.91
N GLY A 141 -1.46 -5.12 9.62
CA GLY A 141 -2.15 -5.17 10.91
C GLY A 141 -1.63 -4.21 11.98
N GLY A 142 -0.34 -3.80 11.92
CA GLY A 142 0.23 -2.80 12.84
C GLY A 142 -0.28 -1.38 12.61
N ASN A 143 -0.82 -1.08 11.43
CA ASN A 143 -1.39 0.22 11.08
C ASN A 143 -2.93 0.26 11.18
N LEU A 144 -3.53 -0.78 11.78
CA LEU A 144 -4.95 -0.87 12.11
C LEU A 144 -5.14 -0.81 13.62
N MET A 145 -5.93 0.13 14.08
CA MET A 145 -6.39 0.24 15.47
C MET A 145 -7.89 -0.03 15.56
N CYS A 146 -8.30 -0.53 16.73
CA CYS A 146 -9.70 -0.52 17.14
C CYS A 146 -9.90 0.64 18.12
N ASP A 147 -10.79 1.58 17.79
CA ASP A 147 -11.06 2.73 18.65
C ASP A 147 -11.96 2.35 19.85
N GLU A 148 -12.15 3.31 20.76
CA GLU A 148 -12.95 3.13 21.98
C GLU A 148 -14.44 2.77 21.74
N ARG A 149 -14.93 2.96 20.50
CA ARG A 149 -16.30 2.61 20.07
C ARG A 149 -16.35 1.24 19.38
N GLY A 150 -15.21 0.60 19.20
CA GLY A 150 -15.11 -0.68 18.49
C GLY A 150 -15.00 -0.56 16.98
N ASN A 151 -14.70 0.62 16.44
CA ASN A 151 -14.58 0.85 15.00
C ASN A 151 -13.14 0.79 14.52
N PRO A 152 -12.88 0.43 13.24
CA PRO A 152 -11.55 0.48 12.65
C PRO A 152 -11.05 1.91 12.48
N CYS A 153 -9.76 2.11 12.80
CA CYS A 153 -9.04 3.36 12.60
C CYS A 153 -7.67 3.07 11.99
N LEU A 154 -7.35 3.71 10.86
CA LEU A 154 -6.08 3.55 10.17
C LEU A 154 -5.08 4.63 10.59
N ILE A 155 -3.82 4.26 10.77
CA ILE A 155 -2.73 5.12 11.19
C ILE A 155 -1.48 4.91 10.32
N ASP A 156 -0.52 5.82 10.39
CA ASP A 156 0.82 5.73 9.75
C ASP A 156 0.77 5.42 8.23
N PRO A 157 0.09 6.25 7.42
CA PRO A 157 -0.09 5.99 6.02
C PRO A 157 1.10 6.43 5.16
N ALA A 158 1.29 5.73 4.02
CA ALA A 158 2.20 6.10 2.93
C ALA A 158 1.43 6.37 1.63
N VAL A 159 0.50 7.31 1.67
CA VAL A 159 -0.59 7.52 0.69
C VAL A 159 -0.14 7.82 -0.73
N TYR A 160 -0.92 7.36 -1.69
CA TYR A 160 -0.88 7.76 -3.10
C TYR A 160 -2.11 7.25 -3.86
N GLY A 161 -2.39 7.83 -5.02
CA GLY A 161 -3.32 7.26 -5.98
C GLY A 161 -2.70 6.04 -6.66
N GLY A 162 -3.27 4.85 -6.46
CA GLY A 162 -2.71 3.61 -6.98
C GLY A 162 -3.77 2.59 -7.39
N HIS A 163 -3.33 1.37 -7.68
CA HIS A 163 -4.24 0.25 -7.92
C HIS A 163 -4.69 -0.34 -6.58
N ARG A 164 -5.99 -0.48 -6.37
CA ARG A 164 -6.56 -0.93 -5.10
C ARG A 164 -6.03 -2.29 -4.59
N GLU A 165 -5.61 -3.17 -5.49
CA GLU A 165 -5.02 -4.46 -5.10
C GLU A 165 -3.67 -4.29 -4.36
N MET A 166 -3.03 -3.12 -4.38
CA MET A 166 -1.80 -2.86 -3.61
C MET A 166 -2.02 -2.97 -2.10
N ASP A 167 -3.04 -2.27 -1.58
CA ASP A 167 -3.38 -2.36 -0.15
C ASP A 167 -3.82 -3.79 0.21
N LEU A 168 -4.66 -4.42 -0.61
CA LEU A 168 -5.11 -5.79 -0.38
C LEU A 168 -3.96 -6.81 -0.40
N ALA A 169 -2.98 -6.64 -1.27
CA ALA A 169 -1.79 -7.49 -1.33
C ALA A 169 -0.89 -7.29 -0.11
N MET A 170 -0.75 -6.05 0.37
CA MET A 170 -0.02 -5.72 1.60
C MET A 170 -0.68 -6.34 2.83
N MET A 171 -2.00 -6.24 2.95
CA MET A 171 -2.79 -6.88 4.02
C MET A 171 -2.57 -8.39 4.06
N ARG A 172 -2.50 -9.07 2.90
CA ARG A 172 -2.23 -10.51 2.81
C ARG A 172 -0.77 -10.87 3.11
N LEU A 173 0.18 -9.98 2.80
CA LEU A 173 1.61 -10.24 2.99
C LEU A 173 2.00 -10.29 4.47
N PHE A 174 1.56 -9.31 5.24
CA PHE A 174 1.94 -9.16 6.65
C PHE A 174 0.84 -9.57 7.62
N GLY A 175 -0.37 -9.81 7.12
CA GLY A 175 -1.49 -10.29 7.91
C GLY A 175 -2.10 -9.26 8.85
N GLY A 176 -2.87 -9.76 9.82
CA GLY A 176 -3.60 -8.95 10.80
C GLY A 176 -5.05 -8.65 10.38
N PHE A 177 -5.53 -9.26 9.30
CA PHE A 177 -6.90 -9.09 8.77
C PHE A 177 -7.57 -10.46 8.56
N SER A 178 -8.86 -10.53 8.85
CA SER A 178 -9.63 -11.75 8.66
C SER A 178 -10.16 -11.89 7.22
N GLU A 179 -10.54 -13.11 6.81
CA GLU A 179 -11.20 -13.32 5.52
C GLU A 179 -12.55 -12.60 5.43
N ARG A 180 -13.20 -12.29 6.56
CA ARG A 180 -14.44 -11.49 6.59
C ARG A 180 -14.21 -10.07 6.07
N THR A 181 -13.06 -9.47 6.37
CA THR A 181 -12.66 -8.15 5.83
C THR A 181 -12.55 -8.19 4.30
N PHE A 182 -11.86 -9.21 3.76
CA PHE A 182 -11.72 -9.35 2.30
C PHE A 182 -13.04 -9.67 1.61
N SER A 183 -13.91 -10.49 2.23
CA SER A 183 -15.23 -10.80 1.70
C SER A 183 -16.11 -9.56 1.65
N ALA A 184 -16.20 -8.80 2.75
CA ALA A 184 -16.98 -7.57 2.82
C ALA A 184 -16.45 -6.49 1.84
N TYR A 185 -15.14 -6.42 1.65
CA TYR A 185 -14.54 -5.58 0.61
C TYR A 185 -15.02 -5.98 -0.79
N ALA A 186 -14.93 -7.28 -1.12
CA ALA A 186 -15.29 -7.79 -2.43
C ALA A 186 -16.80 -7.69 -2.73
N GLU A 187 -17.67 -7.79 -1.70
CA GLU A 187 -19.10 -7.52 -1.81
C GLU A 187 -19.39 -6.05 -2.16
N ALA A 188 -18.69 -5.11 -1.50
CA ALA A 188 -18.88 -3.67 -1.69
C ALA A 188 -18.23 -3.15 -2.99
N TYR A 189 -17.08 -3.71 -3.37
CA TYR A 189 -16.32 -3.32 -4.56
C TYR A 189 -15.69 -4.56 -5.21
N PRO A 190 -16.42 -5.31 -6.05
CA PRO A 190 -15.98 -6.56 -6.64
C PRO A 190 -14.63 -6.46 -7.33
N LEU A 191 -13.77 -7.44 -7.09
CA LEU A 191 -12.45 -7.52 -7.70
C LEU A 191 -12.54 -8.15 -9.09
N PRO A 192 -11.74 -7.69 -10.08
CA PRO A 192 -11.75 -8.27 -11.40
C PRO A 192 -11.19 -9.71 -11.40
N THR A 193 -11.65 -10.49 -12.36
CA THR A 193 -11.16 -11.87 -12.57
C THR A 193 -9.63 -11.90 -12.61
N GLY A 194 -9.04 -12.89 -11.96
CA GLY A 194 -7.59 -13.07 -11.91
C GLY A 194 -6.87 -12.25 -10.83
N HIS A 195 -7.58 -11.49 -9.97
CA HIS A 195 -6.95 -10.73 -8.88
C HIS A 195 -6.09 -11.61 -7.95
N ALA A 196 -6.53 -12.84 -7.68
CA ALA A 196 -5.78 -13.76 -6.82
C ALA A 196 -4.38 -14.09 -7.38
N ALA A 197 -4.24 -14.19 -8.71
CA ALA A 197 -2.95 -14.43 -9.35
C ALA A 197 -2.03 -13.19 -9.33
N ARG A 198 -2.59 -11.99 -9.16
CA ARG A 198 -1.82 -10.73 -9.09
C ARG A 198 -1.29 -10.40 -7.69
N VAL A 199 -1.74 -11.09 -6.65
CA VAL A 199 -1.29 -10.85 -5.26
C VAL A 199 0.24 -10.85 -5.17
N ALA A 200 0.90 -11.85 -5.74
CA ALA A 200 2.36 -11.95 -5.73
C ALA A 200 3.04 -10.76 -6.44
N LEU A 201 2.48 -10.28 -7.56
CA LEU A 201 2.98 -9.11 -8.26
C LEU A 201 2.93 -7.87 -7.36
N TYR A 202 1.79 -7.61 -6.71
CA TYR A 202 1.61 -6.42 -5.90
C TYR A 202 2.30 -6.49 -4.53
N GLN A 203 2.72 -7.68 -4.09
CA GLN A 203 3.59 -7.86 -2.93
C GLN A 203 5.06 -7.53 -3.21
N LEU A 204 5.49 -7.45 -4.48
CA LEU A 204 6.89 -7.12 -4.80
C LEU A 204 7.32 -5.75 -4.29
N TYR A 205 6.46 -4.72 -4.40
CA TYR A 205 6.82 -3.39 -3.91
C TYR A 205 7.10 -3.37 -2.40
N PRO A 206 6.18 -3.79 -1.52
CA PRO A 206 6.47 -3.85 -0.09
C PRO A 206 7.65 -4.76 0.27
N LEU A 207 7.84 -5.89 -0.43
CA LEU A 207 9.00 -6.75 -0.22
C LEU A 207 10.32 -6.03 -0.57
N LEU A 208 10.37 -5.31 -1.69
CA LEU A 208 11.53 -4.51 -2.09
C LEU A 208 11.81 -3.36 -1.11
N VAL A 209 10.76 -2.71 -0.59
CA VAL A 209 10.88 -1.73 0.50
C VAL A 209 11.54 -2.36 1.72
N HIS A 210 11.12 -3.56 2.12
CA HIS A 210 11.70 -4.28 3.26
C HIS A 210 13.16 -4.73 2.99
N VAL A 211 13.50 -5.10 1.74
CA VAL A 211 14.91 -5.32 1.35
C VAL A 211 15.73 -4.06 1.60
N ASN A 212 15.21 -2.88 1.20
CA ASN A 212 15.92 -1.61 1.35
C ASN A 212 16.00 -1.13 2.81
N LEU A 213 15.01 -1.41 3.63
CA LEU A 213 15.00 -1.03 5.05
C LEU A 213 15.83 -1.97 5.91
N PHE A 214 15.67 -3.28 5.72
CA PHE A 214 16.13 -4.29 6.67
C PHE A 214 17.12 -5.30 6.06
N GLY A 215 17.13 -5.50 4.73
CA GLY A 215 17.98 -6.51 4.08
C GLY A 215 17.56 -7.95 4.45
N GLY A 216 18.55 -8.82 4.63
CA GLY A 216 18.35 -10.16 5.18
C GLY A 216 17.47 -11.08 4.33
N SER A 217 16.54 -11.79 4.98
CA SER A 217 15.66 -12.77 4.35
C SER A 217 14.67 -12.20 3.32
N TYR A 218 14.41 -10.90 3.36
CA TYR A 218 13.50 -10.27 2.39
C TYR A 218 14.01 -10.36 0.94
N ALA A 219 15.33 -10.38 0.72
CA ALA A 219 15.90 -10.59 -0.61
C ALA A 219 15.52 -11.97 -1.18
N ALA A 220 15.55 -13.02 -0.36
CA ALA A 220 15.11 -14.35 -0.77
C ALA A 220 13.62 -14.40 -1.09
N SER A 221 12.79 -13.66 -0.32
CA SER A 221 11.35 -13.55 -0.60
C SER A 221 11.08 -12.85 -1.94
N VAL A 222 11.81 -11.76 -2.24
CA VAL A 222 11.73 -11.09 -3.55
C VAL A 222 12.11 -12.03 -4.68
N GLU A 223 13.22 -12.78 -4.53
CA GLU A 223 13.70 -13.71 -5.55
C GLU A 223 12.69 -14.85 -5.82
N ALA A 224 12.14 -15.44 -4.76
CA ALA A 224 11.08 -16.44 -4.86
C ALA A 224 9.83 -15.90 -5.57
N THR A 225 9.38 -14.69 -5.20
CA THR A 225 8.23 -14.03 -5.82
C THR A 225 8.49 -13.73 -7.30
N LEU A 226 9.65 -13.18 -7.65
CA LEU A 226 10.03 -12.95 -9.04
C LEU A 226 10.02 -14.26 -9.86
N THR A 227 10.59 -15.33 -9.31
CA THR A 227 10.62 -16.65 -9.98
C THR A 227 9.21 -17.19 -10.25
N SER A 228 8.24 -16.90 -9.39
CA SER A 228 6.85 -17.34 -9.59
C SER A 228 6.10 -16.56 -10.67
N LEU A 229 6.59 -15.39 -11.05
CA LEU A 229 5.92 -14.46 -12.00
C LEU A 229 6.49 -14.54 -13.43
N VAL A 230 7.71 -15.11 -13.62
CA VAL A 230 8.44 -15.05 -14.91
C VAL A 230 8.89 -16.40 -15.43
#